data_15aede6034c4c14675b98a8a9325be46
#
_entry.id   15aede6034c4c14675b98a8a9325be46
#
_cell.length_a   1.000
_cell.length_b   1.000
_cell.length_c   1.000
_cell.angle_alpha   90.00
_cell.angle_beta   90.00
_cell.angle_gamma   90.00
#
_symmetry.space_group_name_H-M   'P 1'
#
loop_
_entity.id
_entity.type
_entity.pdbx_description
1 polymer ?
#
loop_
_entity_poly.entity_id
_entity_poly.type
_entity_poly.pdbx_seq_one_letter_code
_entity_poly.pdbx_strand_id
1 'polypeptide(L)'
;MPLLAQQLTPVERSRLAAAVWAEARYNDPAWDRIHADWDSGFADVLNAANGREPPLAYFRRLQRFVALLDDGQATIIPPPAIAGRWGRPPVDLLSVERRPFLVDFADNDELRLAHPQRSSEIIAVQGIPAERWIRDSVLPLIAAATDATRWDRAVAHMLDGEKGTALHLLLRLPGGEERGASVTRSVSLLDRWPLSPPPIRVDTLGDSIVWVRLSSFADPGVARAFDRAFPDFAGVRGLILDLRDHDGAGGGRETGYRILGRLVQRPLVTSRWRTPQYRPAYRGQDMPDSSGAWFSAPPDTIAPRSDLPTFAGPMAVLSSSRTAGSAEDVLIAYRNAGRGPIIGEPSAGSVGQVSELRLHRDWRLRLTVTRDAFPDGTEIQGIGIAPELPIEVKVSDFLAGKDATLDRAREYIVNRSTRTP
;
A
#
# COMPACT_ATOMS: atom_id res chain seq x y z
N MET A 1 -21.87 30.14 -8.91
CA MET A 1 -21.14 30.64 -7.74
C MET A 1 -20.58 29.60 -6.77
N PRO A 2 -20.20 28.35 -7.12
CA PRO A 2 -19.60 27.44 -6.14
C PRO A 2 -18.06 27.48 -6.06
N LEU A 3 -17.35 28.02 -7.05
CA LEU A 3 -15.88 27.92 -7.11
C LEU A 3 -15.14 28.87 -6.15
N LEU A 4 -15.69 30.06 -5.84
CA LEU A 4 -15.03 31.03 -4.94
C LEU A 4 -15.13 30.65 -3.45
N ALA A 5 -16.18 29.89 -3.08
CA ALA A 5 -16.38 29.44 -1.70
C ALA A 5 -15.40 28.32 -1.24
N GLN A 6 -14.61 27.74 -2.16
CA GLN A 6 -13.73 26.61 -1.92
C GLN A 6 -12.24 26.97 -1.91
N GLN A 7 -11.88 28.21 -2.24
CA GLN A 7 -10.51 28.69 -2.12
C GLN A 7 -10.19 29.02 -0.66
N LEU A 8 -9.20 28.35 -0.10
CA LEU A 8 -8.65 28.70 1.20
C LEU A 8 -8.01 30.10 1.11
N THR A 9 -8.34 30.98 2.04
CA THR A 9 -7.62 32.24 2.25
C THR A 9 -6.19 31.95 2.72
N PRO A 10 -5.24 32.89 2.63
CA PRO A 10 -3.89 32.72 3.17
C PRO A 10 -3.88 32.28 4.63
N VAL A 11 -4.74 32.86 5.46
CA VAL A 11 -4.87 32.50 6.89
C VAL A 11 -5.37 31.06 7.06
N GLU A 12 -6.33 30.63 6.27
CA GLU A 12 -6.84 29.25 6.30
C GLU A 12 -5.79 28.25 5.81
N ARG A 13 -4.99 28.59 4.82
CA ARG A 13 -3.85 27.77 4.36
C ARG A 13 -2.80 27.65 5.46
N SER A 14 -2.41 28.75 6.12
CA SER A 14 -1.47 28.71 7.23
C SER A 14 -2.00 27.89 8.40
N ARG A 15 -3.29 28.01 8.73
CA ARG A 15 -3.94 27.18 9.75
C ARG A 15 -3.91 25.69 9.37
N LEU A 16 -4.17 25.34 8.12
CA LEU A 16 -4.13 23.96 7.64
C LEU A 16 -2.70 23.39 7.72
N ALA A 17 -1.69 24.15 7.27
CA ALA A 17 -0.29 23.75 7.36
C ALA A 17 0.15 23.52 8.81
N ALA A 18 -0.22 24.45 9.73
CA ALA A 18 0.09 24.32 11.15
C ALA A 18 -0.59 23.10 11.80
N ALA A 19 -1.84 22.81 11.40
CA ALA A 19 -2.54 21.61 11.86
C ALA A 19 -1.84 20.34 11.39
N VAL A 20 -1.45 20.23 10.09
CA VAL A 20 -0.69 19.09 9.57
C VAL A 20 0.62 18.91 10.32
N TRP A 21 1.36 20.03 10.56
CA TRP A 21 2.62 19.99 11.29
C TRP A 21 2.43 19.45 12.71
N ALA A 22 1.46 20.00 13.45
CA ALA A 22 1.22 19.63 14.84
C ALA A 22 0.72 18.20 14.99
N GLU A 23 -0.28 17.82 14.18
CA GLU A 23 -0.85 16.47 14.25
C GLU A 23 0.19 15.38 13.93
N ALA A 24 1.03 15.60 12.91
CA ALA A 24 2.12 14.69 12.61
C ALA A 24 3.14 14.64 13.74
N ARG A 25 3.58 15.82 14.23
CA ARG A 25 4.61 15.92 15.28
C ARG A 25 4.27 15.18 16.57
N TYR A 26 3.00 15.17 16.95
CA TYR A 26 2.56 14.59 18.22
C TYR A 26 1.93 13.19 18.10
N ASN A 27 1.53 12.76 16.91
CA ASN A 27 0.82 11.49 16.74
C ASN A 27 1.62 10.44 15.99
N ASP A 28 2.61 10.83 15.15
CA ASP A 28 3.41 9.85 14.41
C ASP A 28 4.34 9.08 15.37
N PRO A 29 4.26 7.74 15.43
CA PRO A 29 5.04 6.93 16.36
C PRO A 29 6.47 6.66 15.88
N ALA A 30 6.79 7.02 14.63
CA ALA A 30 8.09 6.75 14.00
C ALA A 30 8.96 8.02 13.90
N TRP A 31 8.72 9.01 14.76
CA TRP A 31 9.40 10.30 14.71
C TRP A 31 10.94 10.18 14.76
N ASP A 32 11.47 9.19 15.45
CA ASP A 32 12.89 8.86 15.51
C ASP A 32 13.48 8.34 14.19
N ARG A 33 12.67 8.04 13.20
CA ARG A 33 13.05 7.55 11.86
C ARG A 33 12.88 8.56 10.76
N ILE A 34 12.25 9.70 11.05
CA ILE A 34 12.08 10.77 10.07
C ILE A 34 13.42 11.48 9.90
N HIS A 35 14.06 11.31 8.74
CA HIS A 35 15.35 11.91 8.42
C HIS A 35 15.21 13.28 7.75
N ALA A 36 14.03 13.60 7.24
CA ALA A 36 13.76 14.87 6.59
C ALA A 36 13.64 16.01 7.62
N ASP A 37 14.04 17.21 7.22
CA ASP A 37 13.83 18.41 8.02
C ASP A 37 12.35 18.82 7.95
N TRP A 38 11.57 18.36 8.93
CA TRP A 38 10.14 18.59 9.04
C TRP A 38 9.80 20.07 9.19
N ASP A 39 10.61 20.81 9.94
CA ASP A 39 10.37 22.24 10.19
C ASP A 39 10.68 23.09 8.94
N SER A 40 11.71 22.74 8.17
CA SER A 40 11.95 23.35 6.86
C SER A 40 10.83 23.05 5.87
N GLY A 41 10.32 21.80 5.85
CA GLY A 41 9.16 21.44 5.04
C GLY A 41 7.90 22.25 5.42
N PHE A 42 7.69 22.49 6.70
CA PHE A 42 6.61 23.35 7.21
C PHE A 42 6.80 24.81 6.76
N ALA A 43 8.01 25.34 6.86
CA ALA A 43 8.31 26.70 6.42
C ALA A 43 8.01 26.91 4.94
N ASP A 44 8.33 25.92 4.08
CA ASP A 44 8.01 25.95 2.65
C ASP A 44 6.50 26.04 2.39
N VAL A 45 5.71 25.24 3.13
CA VAL A 45 4.24 25.28 2.99
C VAL A 45 3.66 26.61 3.52
N LEU A 46 4.19 27.17 4.61
CA LEU A 46 3.78 28.47 5.13
C LEU A 46 4.10 29.61 4.16
N ASN A 47 5.27 29.61 3.56
CA ASN A 47 5.65 30.60 2.56
C ASN A 47 4.68 30.56 1.36
N ALA A 48 4.32 29.37 0.91
CA ALA A 48 3.35 29.16 -0.17
C ALA A 48 1.91 29.56 0.22
N ALA A 49 1.56 29.48 1.52
CA ALA A 49 0.23 29.85 2.00
C ALA A 49 -0.13 31.31 1.72
N ASN A 50 0.87 32.19 1.75
CA ASN A 50 0.72 33.62 1.46
C ASN A 50 0.63 33.92 -0.07
N GLY A 51 0.95 32.94 -0.90
CA GLY A 51 0.89 33.05 -2.35
C GLY A 51 -0.52 32.92 -2.91
N ARG A 52 -0.64 33.20 -4.23
CA ARG A 52 -1.88 33.04 -5.00
C ARG A 52 -1.93 31.69 -5.75
N GLU A 53 -1.32 30.65 -5.20
CA GLU A 53 -1.29 29.35 -5.85
C GLU A 53 -2.70 28.78 -6.04
N PRO A 54 -2.96 28.12 -7.20
CA PRO A 54 -4.20 27.38 -7.41
C PRO A 54 -4.40 26.28 -6.33
N PRO A 55 -5.65 25.92 -5.99
CA PRO A 55 -5.94 24.93 -4.96
C PRO A 55 -5.24 23.58 -5.18
N LEU A 56 -5.11 23.12 -6.42
CA LEU A 56 -4.39 21.88 -6.76
C LEU A 56 -2.89 21.99 -6.50
N ALA A 57 -2.28 23.13 -6.78
CA ALA A 57 -0.85 23.33 -6.51
C ALA A 57 -0.57 23.31 -5.00
N TYR A 58 -1.44 23.95 -4.19
CA TYR A 58 -1.36 23.92 -2.75
C TYR A 58 -1.58 22.50 -2.18
N PHE A 59 -2.53 21.74 -2.74
CA PHE A 59 -2.71 20.32 -2.39
C PHE A 59 -1.42 19.52 -2.62
N ARG A 60 -0.75 19.69 -3.75
CA ARG A 60 0.52 19.02 -4.04
C ARG A 60 1.64 19.39 -3.07
N ARG A 61 1.66 20.63 -2.59
CA ARG A 61 2.61 21.03 -1.53
C ARG A 61 2.37 20.28 -0.23
N LEU A 62 1.09 20.17 0.16
CA LEU A 62 0.73 19.39 1.35
C LEU A 62 1.06 17.91 1.19
N GLN A 63 0.85 17.33 -0.02
CA GLN A 63 1.27 15.96 -0.29
C GLN A 63 2.79 15.80 -0.13
N ARG A 64 3.57 16.72 -0.70
CA ARG A 64 5.04 16.72 -0.56
C ARG A 64 5.47 16.84 0.90
N PHE A 65 4.80 17.70 1.66
CA PHE A 65 5.09 17.88 3.07
C PHE A 65 4.78 16.61 3.87
N VAL A 66 3.62 16.00 3.67
CA VAL A 66 3.25 14.74 4.34
C VAL A 66 4.16 13.59 3.92
N ALA A 67 4.66 13.58 2.68
CA ALA A 67 5.59 12.54 2.20
C ALA A 67 6.94 12.54 2.95
N LEU A 68 7.31 13.63 3.63
CA LEU A 68 8.53 13.71 4.46
C LEU A 68 8.45 12.83 5.73
N LEU A 69 7.25 12.35 6.10
CA LEU A 69 7.08 11.48 7.26
C LEU A 69 7.62 10.07 7.06
N ASP A 70 7.85 9.65 5.81
CA ASP A 70 8.22 8.26 5.47
C ASP A 70 7.25 7.21 6.05
N ASP A 71 6.03 7.66 6.39
CA ASP A 71 4.93 6.81 6.83
C ASP A 71 4.12 6.33 5.62
N GLY A 72 4.15 5.04 5.33
CA GLY A 72 3.46 4.45 4.18
C GLY A 72 1.93 4.52 4.25
N GLN A 73 1.35 4.93 5.37
CA GLN A 73 -0.09 5.13 5.53
C GLN A 73 -0.48 6.62 5.62
N ALA A 74 0.52 7.52 5.71
CA ALA A 74 0.27 8.95 5.77
C ALA A 74 -0.26 9.50 4.44
N THR A 75 -1.33 10.27 4.52
CA THR A 75 -1.87 10.98 3.34
C THR A 75 -2.69 12.18 3.75
N ILE A 76 -2.56 13.26 2.98
CA ILE A 76 -3.47 14.40 3.06
C ILE A 76 -4.64 14.17 2.09
N ILE A 77 -5.85 14.20 2.62
CA ILE A 77 -7.08 13.97 1.88
C ILE A 77 -7.77 15.31 1.65
N PRO A 78 -7.86 15.78 0.40
CA PRO A 78 -8.49 17.05 0.09
C PRO A 78 -10.02 16.92 0.09
N PRO A 79 -10.76 18.05 0.23
CA PRO A 79 -12.21 18.07 0.03
C PRO A 79 -12.61 17.54 -1.36
N PRO A 80 -13.83 16.98 -1.52
CA PRO A 80 -14.30 16.39 -2.77
C PRO A 80 -14.16 17.31 -3.99
N ALA A 81 -14.35 18.60 -3.81
CA ALA A 81 -14.20 19.59 -4.89
C ALA A 81 -12.77 19.73 -5.43
N ILE A 82 -11.75 19.44 -4.63
CA ILE A 82 -10.35 19.40 -5.06
C ILE A 82 -10.02 17.99 -5.56
N ALA A 83 -10.45 16.94 -4.84
CA ALA A 83 -10.25 15.56 -5.24
C ALA A 83 -10.83 15.27 -6.64
N GLY A 84 -12.01 15.81 -6.98
CA GLY A 84 -12.63 15.65 -8.28
C GLY A 84 -11.90 16.33 -9.45
N ARG A 85 -10.97 17.26 -9.14
CA ARG A 85 -10.11 17.93 -10.15
C ARG A 85 -8.77 17.24 -10.34
N TRP A 86 -8.40 16.32 -9.46
CA TRP A 86 -7.21 15.49 -9.58
C TRP A 86 -7.60 14.18 -10.23
N GLY A 87 -6.87 13.74 -11.23
CA GLY A 87 -7.23 12.57 -11.99
C GLY A 87 -6.04 11.85 -12.60
N ARG A 88 -6.34 10.74 -13.25
CA ARG A 88 -5.39 9.88 -13.94
C ARG A 88 -6.00 9.37 -15.25
N PRO A 89 -5.17 8.92 -16.20
CA PRO A 89 -5.66 8.15 -17.33
C PRO A 89 -6.25 6.81 -16.84
N PRO A 90 -7.20 6.22 -17.59
CA PRO A 90 -7.78 4.93 -17.25
C PRO A 90 -6.82 3.77 -17.65
N VAL A 91 -5.65 3.75 -17.04
CA VAL A 91 -4.61 2.71 -17.20
C VAL A 91 -4.13 2.26 -15.83
N ASP A 92 -3.73 1.00 -15.72
CA ASP A 92 -3.12 0.41 -14.53
C ASP A 92 -1.65 0.10 -14.81
N LEU A 93 -0.79 0.42 -13.85
CA LEU A 93 0.66 0.34 -13.98
C LEU A 93 1.27 -0.55 -12.90
N LEU A 94 2.26 -1.32 -13.29
CA LEU A 94 3.05 -2.17 -12.42
C LEU A 94 4.54 -1.82 -12.56
N SER A 95 5.25 -1.80 -11.45
CA SER A 95 6.70 -1.74 -11.42
C SER A 95 7.30 -3.15 -11.48
N VAL A 96 8.18 -3.41 -12.43
CA VAL A 96 8.98 -4.63 -12.51
C VAL A 96 10.44 -4.23 -12.74
N GLU A 97 11.34 -4.64 -11.87
CA GLU A 97 12.74 -4.19 -11.88
C GLU A 97 12.87 -2.65 -11.98
N ARG A 98 12.01 -1.92 -11.25
CA ARG A 98 11.92 -0.44 -11.25
C ARG A 98 11.50 0.19 -12.59
N ARG A 99 10.99 -0.59 -13.53
CA ARG A 99 10.49 -0.13 -14.84
C ARG A 99 8.96 -0.12 -14.84
N PRO A 100 8.32 0.91 -15.39
CA PRO A 100 6.85 1.02 -15.40
C PRO A 100 6.25 0.27 -16.59
N PHE A 101 5.39 -0.69 -16.30
CA PHE A 101 4.66 -1.49 -17.29
C PHE A 101 3.17 -1.26 -17.21
N LEU A 102 2.52 -1.22 -18.35
CA LEU A 102 1.08 -1.14 -18.51
C LEU A 102 0.47 -2.54 -18.36
N VAL A 103 -0.32 -2.75 -17.30
CA VAL A 103 -0.91 -4.08 -17.02
C VAL A 103 -2.37 -4.15 -17.40
N ASP A 104 -3.10 -3.04 -17.32
CA ASP A 104 -4.48 -2.95 -17.79
C ASP A 104 -4.83 -1.53 -18.26
N PHE A 105 -5.87 -1.41 -19.06
CA PHE A 105 -6.37 -0.14 -19.57
C PHE A 105 -7.84 -0.25 -19.99
N ALA A 106 -8.57 0.88 -19.93
CA ALA A 106 -9.93 0.93 -20.38
C ALA A 106 -10.02 0.81 -21.91
N ASP A 107 -11.08 0.17 -22.35
CA ASP A 107 -11.43 0.13 -23.79
C ASP A 107 -12.15 1.47 -24.17
N ASN A 108 -11.38 2.48 -24.55
CA ASN A 108 -11.86 3.76 -25.05
C ASN A 108 -11.17 4.15 -26.36
N ASP A 109 -11.74 5.10 -27.10
CA ASP A 109 -11.27 5.46 -28.44
C ASP A 109 -9.82 5.99 -28.44
N GLU A 110 -9.44 6.75 -27.41
CA GLU A 110 -8.09 7.29 -27.27
C GLU A 110 -7.04 6.16 -27.12
N LEU A 111 -7.31 5.19 -26.26
CA LEU A 111 -6.42 4.06 -26.06
C LEU A 111 -6.47 3.07 -27.22
N ARG A 112 -7.65 2.91 -27.87
CA ARG A 112 -7.73 2.11 -29.13
C ARG A 112 -6.84 2.70 -30.21
N LEU A 113 -6.82 4.01 -30.39
CA LEU A 113 -5.94 4.68 -31.38
C LEU A 113 -4.45 4.52 -31.04
N ALA A 114 -4.13 4.53 -29.75
CA ALA A 114 -2.77 4.32 -29.28
C ALA A 114 -2.29 2.87 -29.45
N HIS A 115 -3.23 1.90 -29.61
CA HIS A 115 -2.94 0.47 -29.68
C HIS A 115 -1.94 -0.02 -28.61
N PRO A 116 -2.09 0.35 -27.31
CA PRO A 116 -1.21 -0.17 -26.30
C PRO A 116 -1.43 -1.67 -26.16
N GLN A 117 -0.40 -2.37 -25.74
CA GLN A 117 -0.51 -3.78 -25.39
C GLN A 117 -0.28 -3.93 -23.88
N ARG A 118 -0.92 -4.90 -23.26
CA ARG A 118 -0.53 -5.31 -21.91
C ARG A 118 0.94 -5.67 -21.92
N SER A 119 1.63 -5.37 -20.83
CA SER A 119 3.07 -5.50 -20.69
C SER A 119 3.90 -4.53 -21.56
N SER A 120 3.28 -3.49 -22.16
CA SER A 120 4.05 -2.38 -22.75
C SER A 120 4.75 -1.57 -21.64
N GLU A 121 6.03 -1.25 -21.85
CA GLU A 121 6.79 -0.39 -20.97
C GLU A 121 6.55 1.09 -21.29
N ILE A 122 6.36 1.93 -20.29
CA ILE A 122 6.39 3.39 -20.48
C ILE A 122 7.84 3.85 -20.39
N ILE A 123 8.44 4.24 -21.50
CA ILE A 123 9.84 4.67 -21.53
C ILE A 123 10.03 6.19 -21.45
N ALA A 124 9.00 6.97 -21.78
CA ALA A 124 9.02 8.43 -21.56
C ALA A 124 7.60 8.99 -21.32
N VAL A 125 7.51 10.08 -20.57
CA VAL A 125 6.31 10.88 -20.33
C VAL A 125 6.63 12.33 -20.70
N GLN A 126 5.83 12.95 -21.59
CA GLN A 126 6.06 14.33 -22.06
C GLN A 126 7.49 14.57 -22.60
N GLY A 127 8.06 13.58 -23.26
CA GLY A 127 9.43 13.62 -23.77
C GLY A 127 10.52 13.46 -22.71
N ILE A 128 10.17 13.30 -21.43
CA ILE A 128 11.12 13.08 -20.34
C ILE A 128 11.22 11.57 -20.10
N PRO A 129 12.43 10.97 -20.00
CA PRO A 129 12.60 9.56 -19.67
C PRO A 129 11.81 9.18 -18.39
N ALA A 130 11.12 8.02 -18.41
CA ALA A 130 10.19 7.63 -17.35
C ALA A 130 10.84 7.60 -15.96
N GLU A 131 12.06 7.08 -15.86
CA GLU A 131 12.83 7.06 -14.60
C GLU A 131 13.04 8.48 -14.04
N ARG A 132 13.46 9.42 -14.90
CA ARG A 132 13.66 10.82 -14.51
C ARG A 132 12.33 11.48 -14.14
N TRP A 133 11.26 11.24 -14.90
CA TRP A 133 9.93 11.74 -14.61
C TRP A 133 9.46 11.26 -13.22
N ILE A 134 9.60 9.97 -12.93
CA ILE A 134 9.26 9.39 -11.64
C ILE A 134 10.07 10.04 -10.53
N ARG A 135 11.40 10.11 -10.68
CA ARG A 135 12.31 10.64 -9.65
C ARG A 135 12.05 12.10 -9.33
N ASP A 136 11.92 12.94 -10.36
CA ASP A 136 11.89 14.39 -10.17
C ASP A 136 10.47 14.92 -9.87
N SER A 137 9.43 14.27 -10.41
CA SER A 137 8.05 14.80 -10.39
C SER A 137 7.09 14.02 -9.51
N VAL A 138 7.37 12.74 -9.23
CA VAL A 138 6.42 11.84 -8.56
C VAL A 138 6.92 11.43 -7.17
N LEU A 139 8.12 10.86 -7.06
CA LEU A 139 8.68 10.39 -5.78
C LEU A 139 8.57 11.40 -4.63
N PRO A 140 8.80 12.73 -4.85
CA PRO A 140 8.67 13.69 -3.77
C PRO A 140 7.25 13.83 -3.19
N LEU A 141 6.24 13.25 -3.83
CA LEU A 141 4.83 13.31 -3.42
C LEU A 141 4.36 12.01 -2.75
N ILE A 142 5.20 10.99 -2.75
CA ILE A 142 4.84 9.64 -2.32
C ILE A 142 5.30 9.39 -0.89
N ALA A 143 4.35 9.28 0.02
CA ALA A 143 4.58 8.76 1.35
C ALA A 143 4.73 7.22 1.29
N ALA A 144 5.84 6.70 1.78
CA ALA A 144 6.09 5.26 1.86
C ALA A 144 7.17 4.96 2.90
N ALA A 145 7.06 3.82 3.55
CA ALA A 145 7.98 3.45 4.62
C ALA A 145 9.29 2.83 4.10
N THR A 146 9.28 2.25 2.89
CA THR A 146 10.47 1.67 2.24
C THR A 146 10.66 2.22 0.83
N ASP A 147 11.90 2.21 0.33
CA ASP A 147 12.21 2.68 -1.03
C ASP A 147 11.55 1.83 -2.11
N ALA A 148 11.43 0.52 -1.91
CA ALA A 148 10.75 -0.38 -2.85
C ALA A 148 9.28 0.00 -2.98
N THR A 149 8.56 0.12 -1.87
CA THR A 149 7.15 0.54 -1.85
C THR A 149 6.98 1.96 -2.42
N ARG A 150 7.91 2.88 -2.11
CA ARG A 150 7.88 4.25 -2.64
C ARG A 150 7.96 4.25 -4.15
N TRP A 151 8.87 3.47 -4.71
CA TRP A 151 9.03 3.35 -6.16
C TRP A 151 7.80 2.73 -6.82
N ASP A 152 7.26 1.64 -6.28
CA ASP A 152 6.07 0.98 -6.81
C ASP A 152 4.86 1.91 -6.81
N ARG A 153 4.63 2.63 -5.70
CA ARG A 153 3.58 3.65 -5.63
C ARG A 153 3.83 4.80 -6.59
N ALA A 154 5.07 5.23 -6.75
CA ALA A 154 5.40 6.27 -7.71
C ALA A 154 5.11 5.83 -9.15
N VAL A 155 5.39 4.60 -9.52
CA VAL A 155 4.98 4.02 -10.80
C VAL A 155 3.46 4.02 -10.94
N ALA A 156 2.73 3.51 -9.95
CA ALA A 156 1.26 3.46 -9.99
C ALA A 156 0.60 4.85 -10.14
N HIS A 157 1.26 5.91 -9.64
CA HIS A 157 0.76 7.29 -9.66
C HIS A 157 1.51 8.22 -10.62
N MET A 158 2.42 7.71 -11.47
CA MET A 158 3.27 8.55 -12.30
C MET A 158 2.52 9.37 -13.35
N LEU A 159 1.30 9.00 -13.67
CA LEU A 159 0.46 9.67 -14.65
C LEU A 159 -0.62 10.58 -14.00
N ASP A 160 -0.69 10.65 -12.67
CA ASP A 160 -1.66 11.49 -11.96
C ASP A 160 -1.42 12.99 -12.21
N GLY A 161 -2.50 13.77 -12.20
CA GLY A 161 -2.42 15.21 -12.40
C GLY A 161 -3.79 15.89 -12.47
N GLU A 162 -3.85 17.07 -13.05
CA GLU A 162 -5.12 17.78 -13.22
C GLU A 162 -6.02 17.05 -14.22
N LYS A 163 -7.26 16.74 -13.80
CA LYS A 163 -8.26 16.05 -14.61
C LYS A 163 -8.54 16.82 -15.90
N GLY A 164 -8.67 16.10 -17.00
CA GLY A 164 -8.93 16.66 -18.34
C GLY A 164 -7.66 17.07 -19.09
N THR A 165 -6.47 16.96 -18.46
CA THR A 165 -5.21 17.23 -19.17
C THR A 165 -4.70 15.99 -19.89
N ALA A 166 -4.13 16.18 -21.09
CA ALA A 166 -3.52 15.12 -21.87
C ALA A 166 -2.04 14.91 -21.49
N LEU A 167 -1.58 13.68 -21.65
CA LEU A 167 -0.21 13.25 -21.54
C LEU A 167 0.25 12.59 -22.84
N HIS A 168 1.48 12.88 -23.26
CA HIS A 168 2.13 12.17 -24.33
C HIS A 168 3.08 11.13 -23.73
N LEU A 169 2.89 9.86 -24.09
CA LEU A 169 3.69 8.73 -23.65
C LEU A 169 4.50 8.20 -24.81
N LEU A 170 5.70 7.70 -24.54
CA LEU A 170 6.41 6.81 -25.44
C LEU A 170 6.40 5.42 -24.81
N LEU A 171 5.81 4.47 -25.51
CA LEU A 171 5.66 3.08 -25.09
C LEU A 171 6.66 2.21 -25.86
N ARG A 172 7.23 1.22 -25.16
CA ARG A 172 7.91 0.09 -25.81
C ARG A 172 7.01 -1.13 -25.67
N LEU A 173 6.53 -1.63 -26.83
CA LEU A 173 5.67 -2.81 -26.87
C LEU A 173 6.46 -4.08 -26.50
N PRO A 174 5.79 -5.18 -26.12
CA PRO A 174 6.47 -6.44 -25.78
C PRO A 174 7.41 -6.97 -26.87
N GLY A 175 7.12 -6.67 -28.15
CA GLY A 175 7.97 -6.98 -29.29
C GLY A 175 9.16 -6.06 -29.54
N GLY A 176 9.36 -5.01 -28.69
CA GLY A 176 10.45 -4.06 -28.81
C GLY A 176 10.15 -2.81 -29.67
N GLU A 177 9.03 -2.78 -30.39
CA GLU A 177 8.60 -1.59 -31.17
C GLU A 177 8.29 -0.42 -30.22
N GLU A 178 8.74 0.78 -30.59
CA GLU A 178 8.42 2.01 -29.85
C GLU A 178 7.25 2.74 -30.51
N ARG A 179 6.30 3.20 -29.69
CA ARG A 179 5.08 3.86 -30.14
C ARG A 179 4.69 5.03 -29.27
N GLY A 180 4.39 6.17 -29.89
CA GLY A 180 3.79 7.31 -29.21
C GLY A 180 2.32 7.06 -28.90
N ALA A 181 1.87 7.47 -27.73
CA ALA A 181 0.48 7.42 -27.30
C ALA A 181 0.11 8.74 -26.64
N SER A 182 -1.14 9.20 -26.84
CA SER A 182 -1.72 10.30 -26.07
C SER A 182 -2.82 9.76 -25.19
N VAL A 183 -2.81 10.11 -23.91
CA VAL A 183 -3.81 9.67 -22.93
C VAL A 183 -4.29 10.84 -22.10
N THR A 184 -5.58 10.89 -21.82
CA THR A 184 -6.19 11.96 -21.02
C THR A 184 -6.45 11.49 -19.59
N ARG A 185 -6.21 12.35 -18.61
CA ARG A 185 -6.56 12.14 -17.19
C ARG A 185 -8.07 12.26 -17.00
N SER A 186 -8.81 11.26 -17.45
CA SER A 186 -10.28 11.28 -17.48
C SER A 186 -10.92 10.79 -16.17
N VAL A 187 -10.22 9.97 -15.39
CA VAL A 187 -10.71 9.36 -14.13
C VAL A 187 -10.28 10.23 -12.95
N SER A 188 -11.22 10.69 -12.12
CA SER A 188 -10.90 11.48 -10.93
C SER A 188 -10.54 10.58 -9.74
N LEU A 189 -9.95 11.17 -8.70
CA LEU A 189 -9.70 10.45 -7.43
C LEU A 189 -10.99 9.97 -6.73
N LEU A 190 -12.15 10.52 -7.12
CA LEU A 190 -13.45 10.10 -6.59
C LEU A 190 -14.03 8.90 -7.36
N ASP A 191 -13.50 8.62 -8.54
CA ASP A 191 -13.97 7.55 -9.41
C ASP A 191 -13.23 6.25 -9.07
N ARG A 192 -13.91 5.12 -9.22
CA ARG A 192 -13.32 3.79 -9.03
C ARG A 192 -12.76 3.29 -10.37
N TRP A 193 -11.49 3.52 -10.60
CA TRP A 193 -10.73 2.92 -11.70
C TRP A 193 -9.27 2.68 -11.27
N PRO A 194 -8.62 1.59 -11.65
CA PRO A 194 -9.25 0.39 -12.22
C PRO A 194 -10.34 -0.15 -11.31
N LEU A 195 -11.24 -0.95 -11.87
CA LEU A 195 -12.21 -1.68 -11.03
C LEU A 195 -11.41 -2.52 -10.05
N SER A 196 -11.56 -2.25 -8.77
CA SER A 196 -10.86 -3.02 -7.75
C SER A 196 -11.16 -4.50 -7.97
N PRO A 197 -10.14 -5.36 -8.01
CA PRO A 197 -10.36 -6.80 -8.11
C PRO A 197 -11.27 -7.25 -6.95
N PRO A 198 -12.02 -8.34 -7.10
CA PRO A 198 -12.77 -8.89 -5.98
C PRO A 198 -11.85 -9.03 -4.76
N PRO A 199 -12.29 -8.63 -3.56
CA PRO A 199 -11.42 -8.64 -2.36
C PRO A 199 -10.95 -10.07 -1.99
N ILE A 200 -11.64 -11.08 -2.50
CA ILE A 200 -11.23 -12.48 -2.44
C ILE A 200 -11.51 -13.17 -3.77
N ARG A 201 -10.54 -13.94 -4.23
CA ARG A 201 -10.68 -14.87 -5.36
C ARG A 201 -10.10 -16.21 -4.95
N VAL A 202 -10.81 -17.30 -5.25
CA VAL A 202 -10.40 -18.67 -4.97
C VAL A 202 -10.34 -19.44 -6.27
N ASP A 203 -9.18 -20.02 -6.56
CA ASP A 203 -8.96 -20.87 -7.73
C ASP A 203 -8.29 -22.17 -7.28
N THR A 204 -8.52 -23.26 -8.02
CA THR A 204 -7.77 -24.50 -7.86
C THR A 204 -6.75 -24.59 -9.00
N LEU A 205 -5.49 -24.62 -8.64
CA LEU A 205 -4.39 -24.80 -9.58
C LEU A 205 -4.25 -26.29 -9.96
N GLY A 206 -3.48 -26.58 -11.00
CA GLY A 206 -2.98 -27.93 -11.23
C GLY A 206 -2.37 -28.51 -9.93
N ASP A 207 -2.23 -29.81 -9.83
CA ASP A 207 -1.71 -30.50 -8.64
C ASP A 207 -2.61 -30.43 -7.38
N SER A 208 -3.89 -30.08 -7.52
CA SER A 208 -4.84 -29.95 -6.40
C SER A 208 -4.38 -28.97 -5.31
N ILE A 209 -3.84 -27.83 -5.70
CA ILE A 209 -3.45 -26.74 -4.80
C ILE A 209 -4.50 -25.64 -4.90
N VAL A 210 -5.06 -25.22 -3.78
CA VAL A 210 -5.96 -24.05 -3.71
C VAL A 210 -5.13 -22.77 -3.61
N TRP A 211 -5.42 -21.82 -4.48
CA TRP A 211 -4.85 -20.48 -4.47
C TRP A 211 -5.93 -19.46 -4.12
N VAL A 212 -5.74 -18.77 -3.00
CA VAL A 212 -6.65 -17.74 -2.50
C VAL A 212 -5.94 -16.40 -2.57
N ARG A 213 -6.39 -15.55 -3.47
CA ARG A 213 -5.95 -14.16 -3.58
C ARG A 213 -6.82 -13.27 -2.71
N LEU A 214 -6.22 -12.51 -1.82
CA LEU A 214 -6.84 -11.60 -0.88
C LEU A 214 -6.30 -10.20 -1.14
N SER A 215 -7.10 -9.32 -1.73
CA SER A 215 -6.68 -7.96 -2.08
C SER A 215 -7.16 -6.90 -1.09
N SER A 216 -8.07 -7.23 -0.18
CA SER A 216 -8.55 -6.34 0.87
C SER A 216 -9.22 -7.10 2.01
N PHE A 217 -9.05 -6.60 3.23
CA PHE A 217 -9.76 -7.06 4.43
C PHE A 217 -10.82 -6.07 4.93
N ALA A 218 -11.02 -4.96 4.23
CA ALA A 218 -11.93 -3.90 4.65
C ALA A 218 -13.39 -4.36 4.85
N ASP A 219 -13.83 -5.34 4.04
CA ASP A 219 -15.16 -5.94 4.17
C ASP A 219 -15.11 -7.26 4.97
N PRO A 220 -15.79 -7.35 6.13
CA PRO A 220 -15.93 -8.62 6.86
C PRO A 220 -16.57 -9.75 6.04
N GLY A 221 -17.23 -9.42 4.92
CA GLY A 221 -17.74 -10.38 3.94
C GLY A 221 -16.66 -11.27 3.32
N VAL A 222 -15.42 -10.81 3.28
CA VAL A 222 -14.28 -11.58 2.79
C VAL A 222 -14.04 -12.84 3.62
N ALA A 223 -14.05 -12.74 4.94
CA ALA A 223 -13.95 -13.93 5.81
C ALA A 223 -15.12 -14.88 5.63
N ARG A 224 -16.35 -14.35 5.46
CA ARG A 224 -17.52 -15.19 5.15
C ARG A 224 -17.43 -15.86 3.78
N ALA A 225 -16.87 -15.19 2.79
CA ALA A 225 -16.63 -15.77 1.47
C ALA A 225 -15.57 -16.88 1.53
N PHE A 226 -14.51 -16.66 2.29
CA PHE A 226 -13.50 -17.67 2.58
C PHE A 226 -14.13 -18.90 3.28
N ASP A 227 -14.95 -18.68 4.31
CA ASP A 227 -15.66 -19.74 5.04
C ASP A 227 -16.57 -20.57 4.12
N ARG A 228 -17.25 -19.94 3.14
CA ARG A 228 -18.08 -20.66 2.15
C ARG A 228 -17.28 -21.51 1.18
N ALA A 229 -16.10 -21.06 0.78
CA ALA A 229 -15.22 -21.83 -0.10
C ALA A 229 -14.44 -22.94 0.64
N PHE A 230 -14.34 -22.85 1.96
CA PHE A 230 -13.49 -23.73 2.77
C PHE A 230 -13.82 -25.23 2.66
N PRO A 231 -15.08 -25.69 2.53
CA PRO A 231 -15.39 -27.10 2.33
C PRO A 231 -14.69 -27.70 1.09
N ASP A 232 -14.46 -26.91 0.04
CA ASP A 232 -13.79 -27.32 -1.19
C ASP A 232 -12.27 -27.53 -0.99
N PHE A 233 -11.73 -27.14 0.18
CA PHE A 233 -10.33 -27.34 0.53
C PHE A 233 -10.07 -28.72 1.14
N ALA A 234 -11.12 -29.51 1.38
CA ALA A 234 -10.97 -30.88 1.88
C ALA A 234 -10.25 -31.75 0.85
N GLY A 235 -9.16 -32.40 1.26
CA GLY A 235 -8.40 -33.29 0.39
C GLY A 235 -7.48 -32.64 -0.62
N VAL A 236 -7.38 -31.29 -0.65
CA VAL A 236 -6.40 -30.62 -1.50
C VAL A 236 -4.97 -30.82 -0.96
N ARG A 237 -4.00 -30.81 -1.87
CA ARG A 237 -2.58 -31.02 -1.54
C ARG A 237 -2.00 -29.90 -0.70
N GLY A 238 -2.46 -28.67 -0.88
CA GLY A 238 -2.00 -27.51 -0.11
C GLY A 238 -2.72 -26.23 -0.45
N LEU A 239 -2.39 -25.17 0.28
CA LEU A 239 -3.03 -23.85 0.20
C LEU A 239 -1.98 -22.76 0.01
N ILE A 240 -2.22 -21.85 -0.94
CA ILE A 240 -1.45 -20.63 -1.14
C ILE A 240 -2.36 -19.44 -0.82
N LEU A 241 -1.96 -18.60 0.13
CA LEU A 241 -2.58 -17.29 0.35
C LEU A 241 -1.75 -16.23 -0.37
N ASP A 242 -2.38 -15.50 -1.28
CA ASP A 242 -1.71 -14.45 -2.05
C ASP A 242 -2.13 -13.06 -1.53
N LEU A 243 -1.19 -12.38 -0.87
CA LEU A 243 -1.34 -11.04 -0.32
C LEU A 243 -0.55 -9.99 -1.12
N ARG A 244 0.00 -10.33 -2.27
CA ARG A 244 0.88 -9.44 -3.05
C ARG A 244 0.24 -8.12 -3.46
N ASP A 245 -1.07 -8.09 -3.67
CA ASP A 245 -1.80 -6.89 -4.05
C ASP A 245 -2.67 -6.32 -2.91
N HIS A 246 -2.39 -6.69 -1.68
CA HIS A 246 -3.12 -6.21 -0.51
C HIS A 246 -2.42 -4.99 0.09
N ASP A 247 -2.84 -3.79 -0.31
CA ASP A 247 -2.23 -2.51 0.06
C ASP A 247 -2.59 -2.00 1.47
N GLY A 248 -3.36 -2.78 2.24
CA GLY A 248 -3.80 -2.42 3.58
C GLY A 248 -4.92 -1.38 3.63
N ALA A 249 -5.40 -0.87 2.49
CA ALA A 249 -6.45 0.13 2.45
C ALA A 249 -7.74 -0.35 3.13
N GLY A 250 -8.33 0.53 3.95
CA GLY A 250 -9.59 0.23 4.66
C GLY A 250 -9.42 -0.59 5.95
N GLY A 251 -8.21 -1.00 6.34
CA GLY A 251 -7.97 -1.74 7.58
C GLY A 251 -8.50 -3.18 7.55
N GLY A 252 -9.13 -3.63 8.66
CA GLY A 252 -9.83 -4.92 8.71
C GLY A 252 -8.96 -6.10 9.11
N ARG A 253 -7.89 -5.92 9.90
CA ARG A 253 -7.03 -7.02 10.37
C ARG A 253 -7.81 -8.16 11.03
N GLU A 254 -8.93 -7.88 11.68
CA GLU A 254 -9.83 -8.88 12.28
C GLU A 254 -10.40 -9.84 11.23
N THR A 255 -10.66 -9.35 10.00
CA THR A 255 -11.07 -10.19 8.86
C THR A 255 -9.97 -11.18 8.49
N GLY A 256 -8.72 -10.70 8.40
CA GLY A 256 -7.54 -11.54 8.14
C GLY A 256 -7.29 -12.55 9.27
N TYR A 257 -7.40 -12.11 10.52
CA TYR A 257 -7.27 -13.00 11.70
C TYR A 257 -8.34 -14.09 11.75
N ARG A 258 -9.57 -13.75 11.35
CA ARG A 258 -10.65 -14.72 11.24
C ARG A 258 -10.35 -15.80 10.19
N ILE A 259 -9.73 -15.43 9.06
CA ILE A 259 -9.24 -16.36 8.04
C ILE A 259 -8.13 -17.24 8.62
N LEU A 260 -7.13 -16.64 9.30
CA LEU A 260 -6.04 -17.39 9.92
C LEU A 260 -6.55 -18.40 10.96
N GLY A 261 -7.58 -18.09 11.72
CA GLY A 261 -8.19 -19.02 12.69
C GLY A 261 -8.68 -20.34 12.08
N ARG A 262 -8.92 -20.37 10.75
CA ARG A 262 -9.23 -21.60 9.98
C ARG A 262 -8.00 -22.39 9.59
N LEU A 263 -6.84 -21.75 9.62
CA LEU A 263 -5.60 -22.25 9.02
C LEU A 263 -4.59 -22.66 10.09
N VAL A 264 -4.97 -22.53 11.36
CA VAL A 264 -4.10 -22.89 12.50
C VAL A 264 -4.78 -23.91 13.40
N GLN A 265 -3.97 -24.77 14.02
CA GLN A 265 -4.45 -25.80 14.94
C GLN A 265 -4.15 -25.47 16.41
N ARG A 266 -3.34 -24.44 16.64
CA ARG A 266 -2.96 -23.94 17.96
C ARG A 266 -3.18 -22.43 18.01
N PRO A 267 -3.44 -21.87 19.20
CA PRO A 267 -3.47 -20.41 19.33
C PRO A 267 -2.18 -19.78 18.83
N LEU A 268 -2.29 -18.68 18.12
CA LEU A 268 -1.16 -17.90 17.62
C LEU A 268 -1.20 -16.49 18.19
N VAL A 269 -0.04 -15.86 18.27
CA VAL A 269 0.16 -14.54 18.86
C VAL A 269 0.27 -13.52 17.74
N THR A 270 -0.42 -12.38 17.88
CA THR A 270 -0.41 -11.25 16.95
C THR A 270 0.79 -10.33 17.17
N SER A 271 0.82 -9.18 16.51
CA SER A 271 1.77 -8.10 16.79
C SER A 271 1.59 -7.56 18.22
N ARG A 272 2.69 -7.10 18.82
CA ARG A 272 2.64 -6.14 19.91
C ARG A 272 2.70 -4.73 19.34
N TRP A 273 2.13 -3.75 20.03
CA TRP A 273 2.17 -2.37 19.56
C TRP A 273 2.43 -1.39 20.68
N ARG A 274 2.93 -0.21 20.31
CA ARG A 274 3.12 0.93 21.24
C ARG A 274 2.70 2.23 20.56
N THR A 275 2.28 3.20 21.37
CA THR A 275 1.93 4.54 20.90
C THR A 275 2.61 5.59 21.78
N PRO A 276 2.99 6.76 21.25
CA PRO A 276 3.58 7.83 22.03
C PRO A 276 2.64 8.32 23.13
N GLN A 277 3.21 8.63 24.30
CA GLN A 277 2.52 9.35 25.37
C GLN A 277 3.18 10.71 25.56
N TYR A 278 2.49 11.77 25.18
CA TYR A 278 2.98 13.11 25.38
C TYR A 278 2.94 13.50 26.86
N ARG A 279 4.08 13.92 27.42
CA ARG A 279 4.25 14.35 28.80
C ARG A 279 4.86 15.75 28.86
N PRO A 280 4.06 16.82 28.95
CA PRO A 280 4.56 18.21 28.93
C PRO A 280 5.64 18.52 29.98
N ALA A 281 5.58 17.85 31.14
CA ALA A 281 6.57 18.05 32.22
C ALA A 281 8.02 17.70 31.78
N TYR A 282 8.18 16.81 30.80
CA TYR A 282 9.51 16.44 30.31
C TYR A 282 10.21 17.59 29.59
N ARG A 283 9.44 18.43 28.88
CA ARG A 283 10.00 19.66 28.28
C ARG A 283 10.61 20.63 29.28
N GLY A 284 9.96 20.76 30.42
CA GLY A 284 10.48 21.61 31.51
C GLY A 284 11.73 21.06 32.19
N GLN A 285 12.11 19.83 31.89
CA GLN A 285 13.30 19.14 32.40
C GLN A 285 14.37 18.92 31.33
N ASP A 286 14.24 19.59 30.17
CA ASP A 286 15.10 19.38 28.98
C ASP A 286 15.20 17.93 28.52
N MET A 287 14.20 17.11 28.83
CA MET A 287 14.11 15.73 28.37
C MET A 287 13.44 15.68 26.98
N PRO A 288 13.91 14.84 26.06
CA PRO A 288 13.24 14.66 24.77
C PRO A 288 11.77 14.27 24.95
N ASP A 289 10.87 14.87 24.18
CA ASP A 289 9.42 14.64 24.26
C ASP A 289 9.04 13.14 24.15
N SER A 290 9.85 12.37 23.44
CA SER A 290 9.66 10.93 23.20
C SER A 290 10.40 10.02 24.17
N SER A 291 11.25 10.54 25.07
CA SER A 291 12.08 9.71 25.94
C SER A 291 11.23 9.00 27.00
N GLY A 292 11.10 7.67 26.85
CA GLY A 292 10.47 6.78 27.83
C GLY A 292 8.94 6.92 27.96
N ALA A 293 8.29 7.70 27.11
CA ALA A 293 6.86 7.95 27.18
C ALA A 293 6.07 7.15 26.13
N TRP A 294 6.05 5.83 26.30
CA TRP A 294 5.26 4.93 25.48
C TRP A 294 4.17 4.25 26.30
N PHE A 295 2.96 4.21 25.75
CA PHE A 295 2.00 3.18 26.11
C PHE A 295 2.27 1.97 25.24
N SER A 296 2.38 0.79 25.84
CA SER A 296 2.60 -0.47 25.12
C SER A 296 1.49 -1.46 25.43
N ALA A 297 0.95 -2.10 24.42
CA ALA A 297 0.01 -3.19 24.58
C ALA A 297 0.69 -4.52 24.27
N PRO A 298 0.39 -5.57 25.05
CA PRO A 298 0.85 -6.91 24.74
C PRO A 298 0.22 -7.43 23.44
N PRO A 299 0.82 -8.48 22.84
CA PRO A 299 0.18 -9.15 21.72
C PRO A 299 -1.18 -9.77 22.14
N ASP A 300 -2.12 -9.78 21.21
CA ASP A 300 -3.35 -10.57 21.34
C ASP A 300 -3.12 -12.01 20.90
N THR A 301 -4.08 -12.88 21.20
CA THR A 301 -4.04 -14.28 20.80
C THR A 301 -5.23 -14.60 19.90
N ILE A 302 -4.95 -15.18 18.73
CA ILE A 302 -5.97 -15.72 17.84
C ILE A 302 -6.13 -17.21 18.12
N ALA A 303 -7.33 -17.63 18.56
CA ALA A 303 -7.65 -19.04 18.74
C ALA A 303 -8.02 -19.70 17.41
N PRO A 304 -7.72 -21.01 17.24
CA PRO A 304 -8.30 -21.79 16.15
C PRO A 304 -9.82 -21.73 16.18
N ARG A 305 -10.44 -21.73 15.01
CA ARG A 305 -11.91 -21.77 14.90
C ARG A 305 -12.40 -23.16 15.27
N SER A 306 -13.17 -23.25 16.37
CA SER A 306 -13.73 -24.51 16.87
C SER A 306 -15.08 -24.89 16.24
N ASP A 307 -15.74 -23.91 15.60
CA ASP A 307 -17.05 -24.08 14.96
C ASP A 307 -16.99 -24.84 13.63
N LEU A 308 -15.80 -24.99 13.06
CA LEU A 308 -15.59 -25.54 11.73
C LEU A 308 -14.21 -26.23 11.64
N PRO A 309 -14.02 -27.18 10.70
CA PRO A 309 -12.71 -27.80 10.49
C PRO A 309 -11.60 -26.79 10.20
N THR A 310 -10.38 -27.09 10.63
CA THR A 310 -9.18 -26.29 10.31
C THR A 310 -8.37 -26.99 9.21
N PHE A 311 -7.67 -26.19 8.40
CA PHE A 311 -6.78 -26.72 7.37
C PHE A 311 -5.43 -27.11 7.98
N ALA A 312 -5.07 -28.41 7.88
CA ALA A 312 -3.84 -28.96 8.43
C ALA A 312 -2.73 -29.16 7.39
N GLY A 313 -3.05 -29.08 6.10
CA GLY A 313 -2.11 -29.33 5.00
C GLY A 313 -0.99 -28.29 4.87
N PRO A 314 -0.02 -28.52 3.98
CA PRO A 314 1.04 -27.56 3.66
C PRO A 314 0.50 -26.23 3.17
N MET A 315 1.13 -25.12 3.56
CA MET A 315 0.74 -23.76 3.18
C MET A 315 1.95 -22.92 2.81
N ALA A 316 1.70 -21.90 1.98
CA ALA A 316 2.60 -20.77 1.76
C ALA A 316 1.79 -19.47 1.67
N VAL A 317 2.43 -18.34 2.00
CA VAL A 317 1.86 -17.00 1.80
C VAL A 317 2.74 -16.25 0.81
N LEU A 318 2.14 -15.54 -0.15
CA LEU A 318 2.87 -14.70 -1.09
C LEU A 318 2.83 -13.24 -0.64
N SER A 319 3.98 -12.58 -0.68
CA SER A 319 4.14 -11.16 -0.36
C SER A 319 4.87 -10.39 -1.46
N SER A 320 4.68 -9.07 -1.49
CA SER A 320 5.42 -8.13 -2.33
C SER A 320 5.61 -6.80 -1.59
N SER A 321 6.36 -5.88 -2.17
CA SER A 321 6.49 -4.49 -1.72
C SER A 321 5.15 -3.73 -1.61
N ARG A 322 4.06 -4.26 -2.17
CA ARG A 322 2.70 -3.72 -2.07
C ARG A 322 1.90 -4.32 -0.91
N THR A 323 2.38 -5.42 -0.31
CA THR A 323 1.73 -6.02 0.87
C THR A 323 1.91 -5.10 2.07
N ALA A 324 0.84 -4.46 2.54
CA ALA A 324 0.91 -3.39 3.53
C ALA A 324 -0.19 -3.47 4.60
N GLY A 325 -0.01 -2.75 5.70
CA GLY A 325 -1.02 -2.51 6.74
C GLY A 325 -1.60 -3.79 7.32
N SER A 326 -2.92 -3.98 7.24
CA SER A 326 -3.60 -5.15 7.78
C SER A 326 -3.15 -6.49 7.17
N ALA A 327 -2.57 -6.49 5.96
CA ALA A 327 -1.93 -7.69 5.41
C ALA A 327 -0.62 -8.01 6.15
N GLU A 328 0.14 -7.00 6.58
CA GLU A 328 1.34 -7.21 7.38
C GLU A 328 1.01 -7.74 8.78
N ASP A 329 -0.09 -7.29 9.40
CA ASP A 329 -0.61 -7.92 10.64
C ASP A 329 -0.84 -9.42 10.46
N VAL A 330 -1.42 -9.81 9.32
CA VAL A 330 -1.64 -11.23 8.97
C VAL A 330 -0.31 -11.95 8.75
N LEU A 331 0.68 -11.33 8.08
CA LEU A 331 2.01 -11.92 7.88
C LEU A 331 2.74 -12.15 9.22
N ILE A 332 2.64 -11.20 10.18
CA ILE A 332 3.21 -11.36 11.52
C ILE A 332 2.61 -12.60 12.21
N ALA A 333 1.28 -12.66 12.26
CA ALA A 333 0.55 -13.73 12.90
C ALA A 333 0.83 -15.09 12.22
N TYR A 334 0.88 -15.12 10.88
CA TYR A 334 1.19 -16.31 10.09
C TYR A 334 2.60 -16.84 10.35
N ARG A 335 3.60 -15.96 10.38
CA ARG A 335 4.99 -16.31 10.70
C ARG A 335 5.10 -16.91 12.11
N ASN A 336 4.44 -16.28 13.09
CA ASN A 336 4.41 -16.78 14.47
C ASN A 336 3.74 -18.16 14.58
N ALA A 337 2.78 -18.46 13.70
CA ALA A 337 2.13 -19.77 13.65
C ALA A 337 3.05 -20.89 13.10
N GLY A 338 4.12 -20.56 12.38
CA GLY A 338 5.03 -21.51 11.77
C GLY A 338 4.37 -22.46 10.77
N ARG A 339 3.30 -21.99 10.06
CA ARG A 339 2.50 -22.86 9.17
C ARG A 339 3.13 -23.09 7.80
N GLY A 340 4.15 -22.33 7.45
CA GLY A 340 4.86 -22.42 6.18
C GLY A 340 5.59 -21.12 5.87
N PRO A 341 6.31 -21.03 4.74
CA PRO A 341 7.09 -19.85 4.39
C PRO A 341 6.21 -18.72 3.84
N ILE A 342 6.70 -17.50 4.02
CA ILE A 342 6.37 -16.34 3.20
C ILE A 342 7.30 -16.39 1.98
N ILE A 343 6.77 -16.22 0.78
CA ILE A 343 7.49 -16.32 -0.50
C ILE A 343 7.27 -15.04 -1.31
N GLY A 344 8.32 -14.51 -1.90
CA GLY A 344 8.25 -13.32 -2.77
C GLY A 344 9.20 -12.21 -2.35
N GLU A 345 8.71 -10.99 -2.28
CA GLU A 345 9.49 -9.80 -1.89
C GLU A 345 9.14 -9.38 -0.46
N PRO A 346 10.01 -8.58 0.19
CA PRO A 346 9.69 -7.96 1.47
C PRO A 346 8.41 -7.13 1.40
N SER A 347 7.63 -7.11 2.49
CA SER A 347 6.42 -6.28 2.58
C SER A 347 6.74 -4.78 2.68
N ALA A 348 5.72 -3.95 2.65
CA ALA A 348 5.84 -2.48 2.59
C ALA A 348 6.45 -1.82 3.84
N GLY A 349 6.45 -2.48 5.00
CA GLY A 349 6.88 -1.85 6.25
C GLY A 349 5.92 -0.78 6.76
N SER A 350 4.66 -0.85 6.39
CA SER A 350 3.62 0.15 6.64
C SER A 350 2.55 -0.36 7.61
N VAL A 351 2.97 -1.13 8.60
CA VAL A 351 2.11 -1.70 9.65
C VAL A 351 1.76 -0.65 10.71
N GLY A 352 0.67 -0.86 11.42
CA GLY A 352 0.22 -0.02 12.54
C GLY A 352 -1.20 0.49 12.34
N GLN A 353 -1.83 0.89 13.45
CA GLN A 353 -3.16 1.49 13.41
C GLN A 353 -3.08 2.89 12.82
N VAL A 354 -4.08 3.25 12.05
CA VAL A 354 -4.21 4.58 11.45
C VAL A 354 -5.30 5.39 12.13
N SER A 355 -5.07 6.70 12.23
CA SER A 355 -6.08 7.68 12.59
C SER A 355 -6.33 8.63 11.43
N GLU A 356 -7.60 8.95 11.19
CA GLU A 356 -8.00 9.96 10.22
C GLU A 356 -8.49 11.20 10.96
N LEU A 357 -7.67 12.23 10.94
CA LEU A 357 -7.85 13.47 11.67
C LEU A 357 -8.56 14.49 10.79
N ARG A 358 -9.65 15.08 11.28
CA ARG A 358 -10.35 16.16 10.58
C ARG A 358 -9.57 17.45 10.76
N LEU A 359 -9.23 18.06 9.63
CA LEU A 359 -8.62 19.38 9.58
C LEU A 359 -9.65 20.43 9.14
N HIS A 360 -9.16 21.65 8.85
CA HIS A 360 -10.01 22.76 8.45
C HIS A 360 -10.72 22.48 7.10
N ARG A 361 -12.04 22.82 7.00
CA ARG A 361 -12.85 22.72 5.78
C ARG A 361 -12.80 21.38 5.05
N ASP A 362 -13.07 20.29 5.78
CA ASP A 362 -13.14 18.92 5.25
C ASP A 362 -11.83 18.36 4.69
N TRP A 363 -10.71 19.06 4.89
CA TRP A 363 -9.40 18.45 4.76
C TRP A 363 -9.21 17.41 5.86
N ARG A 364 -8.56 16.32 5.55
CA ARG A 364 -8.24 15.27 6.53
C ARG A 364 -6.78 14.86 6.39
N LEU A 365 -6.19 14.51 7.50
CA LEU A 365 -4.87 13.91 7.55
C LEU A 365 -5.01 12.50 8.08
N ARG A 366 -4.51 11.55 7.35
CA ARG A 366 -4.40 10.16 7.79
C ARG A 366 -2.95 9.91 8.19
N LEU A 367 -2.74 9.31 9.35
CA LEU A 367 -1.42 8.99 9.90
C LEU A 367 -1.45 7.62 10.58
N THR A 368 -0.33 6.92 10.59
CA THR A 368 -0.08 5.82 11.52
C THR A 368 0.07 6.40 12.93
N VAL A 369 -0.55 5.77 13.93
CA VAL A 369 -0.53 6.21 15.33
C VAL A 369 0.00 5.16 16.30
N THR A 370 0.29 3.95 15.82
CA THR A 370 0.96 2.90 16.59
C THR A 370 2.18 2.38 15.87
N ARG A 371 3.17 1.93 16.63
CA ARG A 371 4.36 1.23 16.13
C ARG A 371 4.24 -0.23 16.50
N ASP A 372 4.00 -1.03 15.48
CA ASP A 372 3.79 -2.46 15.61
C ASP A 372 5.10 -3.23 15.41
N ALA A 373 5.24 -4.34 16.11
CA ALA A 373 6.41 -5.20 16.07
C ALA A 373 6.00 -6.67 16.23
N PHE A 374 6.87 -7.59 15.89
CA PHE A 374 6.71 -8.99 16.26
C PHE A 374 6.60 -9.15 17.80
N PRO A 375 6.05 -10.26 18.30
CA PRO A 375 5.94 -10.51 19.75
C PRO A 375 7.27 -10.42 20.48
N ASP A 376 8.39 -10.80 19.85
CA ASP A 376 9.75 -10.72 20.40
C ASP A 376 10.32 -9.29 20.41
N GLY A 377 9.61 -8.32 19.79
CA GLY A 377 10.02 -6.93 19.70
C GLY A 377 10.75 -6.56 18.40
N THR A 378 10.96 -7.51 17.49
CA THR A 378 11.53 -7.20 16.17
C THR A 378 10.65 -6.21 15.42
N GLU A 379 11.20 -5.07 15.05
CA GLU A 379 10.48 -3.98 14.40
C GLU A 379 10.29 -4.24 12.91
N ILE A 380 9.18 -3.76 12.37
CA ILE A 380 8.74 -3.98 11.00
C ILE A 380 8.56 -2.64 10.27
N GLN A 381 8.05 -1.65 10.97
CA GLN A 381 7.77 -0.33 10.39
C GLN A 381 9.03 0.28 9.79
N GLY A 382 8.96 0.69 8.52
CA GLY A 382 10.11 1.21 7.77
C GLY A 382 11.11 0.14 7.27
N ILE A 383 10.85 -1.15 7.53
CA ILE A 383 11.74 -2.26 7.17
C ILE A 383 11.02 -3.27 6.28
N GLY A 384 9.76 -3.60 6.62
CA GLY A 384 8.99 -4.67 6.02
C GLY A 384 9.30 -6.05 6.62
N ILE A 385 8.51 -7.02 6.23
CA ILE A 385 8.65 -8.42 6.61
C ILE A 385 9.38 -9.15 5.48
N ALA A 386 10.64 -9.53 5.71
CA ALA A 386 11.42 -10.28 4.73
C ALA A 386 10.84 -11.69 4.55
N PRO A 387 10.66 -12.19 3.33
CA PRO A 387 10.18 -13.54 3.09
C PRO A 387 11.26 -14.59 3.46
N GLU A 388 10.84 -15.80 3.86
CA GLU A 388 11.75 -16.93 4.06
C GLU A 388 12.30 -17.46 2.74
N LEU A 389 11.54 -17.33 1.66
CA LEU A 389 11.97 -17.70 0.31
C LEU A 389 11.86 -16.47 -0.61
N PRO A 390 12.94 -15.67 -0.70
CA PRO A 390 12.92 -14.47 -1.52
C PRO A 390 12.88 -14.82 -3.01
N ILE A 391 12.00 -14.13 -3.75
CA ILE A 391 11.87 -14.22 -5.21
C ILE A 391 11.78 -12.80 -5.74
N GLU A 392 12.69 -12.44 -6.62
CA GLU A 392 12.60 -11.20 -7.39
C GLU A 392 11.84 -11.46 -8.70
N VAL A 393 10.84 -10.63 -8.98
CA VAL A 393 10.13 -10.68 -10.24
C VAL A 393 11.00 -10.07 -11.35
N LYS A 394 11.34 -10.87 -12.36
CA LYS A 394 12.16 -10.42 -13.49
C LYS A 394 11.28 -9.93 -14.65
N VAL A 395 11.75 -8.91 -15.36
CA VAL A 395 11.08 -8.42 -16.57
C VAL A 395 10.92 -9.54 -17.61
N SER A 396 11.91 -10.42 -17.76
CA SER A 396 11.83 -11.57 -18.68
C SER A 396 10.68 -12.52 -18.34
N ASP A 397 10.46 -12.81 -17.05
CA ASP A 397 9.37 -13.68 -16.61
C ASP A 397 8.02 -12.99 -16.77
N PHE A 398 7.95 -11.71 -16.39
CA PHE A 398 6.76 -10.89 -16.58
C PHE A 398 6.31 -10.81 -18.04
N LEU A 399 7.24 -10.53 -18.98
CA LEU A 399 6.95 -10.48 -20.41
C LEU A 399 6.57 -11.87 -20.98
N ALA A 400 7.09 -12.95 -20.39
CA ALA A 400 6.72 -14.32 -20.74
C ALA A 400 5.40 -14.80 -20.09
N GLY A 401 4.74 -13.94 -19.27
CA GLY A 401 3.51 -14.30 -18.55
C GLY A 401 3.73 -15.33 -17.44
N LYS A 402 4.96 -15.46 -16.91
CA LYS A 402 5.30 -16.38 -15.83
C LYS A 402 5.14 -15.70 -14.47
N ASP A 403 4.61 -16.42 -13.51
CA ASP A 403 4.54 -16.01 -12.10
C ASP A 403 5.53 -16.84 -11.27
N ALA A 404 6.79 -16.42 -11.27
CA ALA A 404 7.88 -17.12 -10.57
C ALA A 404 7.60 -17.30 -9.07
N THR A 405 6.93 -16.33 -8.43
CA THR A 405 6.57 -16.41 -7.02
C THR A 405 5.51 -17.50 -6.77
N LEU A 406 4.47 -17.54 -7.60
CA LEU A 406 3.43 -18.56 -7.50
C LEU A 406 3.98 -19.95 -7.83
N ASP A 407 4.82 -20.06 -8.85
CA ASP A 407 5.47 -21.32 -9.24
C ASP A 407 6.35 -21.85 -8.09
N ARG A 408 7.09 -20.98 -7.42
CA ARG A 408 7.91 -21.36 -6.25
C ARG A 408 7.07 -21.87 -5.09
N ALA A 409 5.91 -21.27 -4.85
CA ALA A 409 4.99 -21.72 -3.82
C ALA A 409 4.38 -23.10 -4.15
N ARG A 410 4.03 -23.33 -5.42
CA ARG A 410 3.56 -24.65 -5.89
C ARG A 410 4.63 -25.73 -5.66
N GLU A 411 5.87 -25.47 -6.08
CA GLU A 411 7.00 -26.40 -5.85
C GLU A 411 7.17 -26.71 -4.35
N TYR A 412 7.12 -25.69 -3.49
CA TYR A 412 7.24 -25.90 -2.05
C TYR A 412 6.16 -26.85 -1.52
N ILE A 413 4.88 -26.62 -1.90
CA ILE A 413 3.75 -27.44 -1.45
C ILE A 413 3.88 -28.87 -1.98
N VAL A 414 4.19 -29.06 -3.26
CA VAL A 414 4.37 -30.39 -3.86
C VAL A 414 5.44 -31.18 -3.14
N ASN A 415 6.61 -30.56 -2.92
CA ASN A 415 7.74 -31.22 -2.24
C ASN A 415 7.43 -31.55 -0.76
N ARG A 416 6.58 -30.75 -0.11
CA ARG A 416 6.22 -30.97 1.29
C ARG A 416 5.18 -32.07 1.47
N SER A 417 4.19 -32.12 0.55
CA SER A 417 3.13 -33.12 0.58
C SER A 417 3.61 -34.55 0.25
N THR A 418 4.73 -34.70 -0.49
CA THR A 418 5.33 -36.00 -0.79
C THR A 418 6.18 -36.56 0.37
N ARG A 419 6.50 -35.76 1.38
CA ARG A 419 7.33 -36.15 2.54
C ARG A 419 6.51 -36.46 3.79
N THR A 420 5.20 -36.27 3.75
CA THR A 420 4.32 -36.70 4.85
C THR A 420 3.87 -38.11 4.55
N PRO A 421 4.22 -39.14 5.37
CA PRO A 421 3.84 -40.52 5.16
C PRO A 421 2.33 -40.74 5.29
#